data_5ee4ec440b9affd87833a1b343e3f073
#
_entry.id   5ee4ec440b9affd87833a1b343e3f073
#
_cell.length_a   1.000
_cell.length_b   1.000
_cell.length_c   1.000
_cell.angle_alpha   90.00
_cell.angle_beta   90.00
_cell.angle_gamma   90.00
#
_symmetry.space_group_name_H-M   'P 1'
#
loop_
_entity.id
_entity.type
_entity.pdbx_description
1 polymer ?
#
loop_
_entity_poly.entity_id
_entity_poly.type
_entity_poly.pdbx_seq_one_letter_code
_entity_poly.pdbx_strand_id
1 'polypeptide(L)'
;MRGPIPAGDYVEHFDPELPHHRAWLLAVLEQLVTHEPQALEEGGTLRRLWTARQEAASAAPPPSPPPPAASATSRGNPLSVPWFAQLDSATDQAWRMCFSSSCAMLLAFLKPGVLTGSNGDDQYLARVRQFGDTTDAAAQIRALASYGIKARFTREASFSTLEEQIAAGIPVPCGYLHRGHISSPAGGGHWLIVVGITPTHLIVHDPFGEADLVNGTTLGGIARFCRYSRRNFGWRWMVEGEGSGWAVLAEG
;
A
#
# COMPACT_ATOMS: atom_id res chain seq x y z
N MET A 1 12.65 -0.30 26.38
CA MET A 1 12.13 1.08 26.26
C MET A 1 12.39 1.51 24.82
N ARG A 2 11.34 1.72 24.03
CA ARG A 2 11.48 2.23 22.66
C ARG A 2 11.60 3.74 22.75
N GLY A 3 12.64 4.33 22.16
CA GLY A 3 12.79 5.78 22.07
C GLY A 3 11.64 6.44 21.29
N PRO A 4 11.39 7.74 21.51
CA PRO A 4 10.32 8.44 20.82
C PRO A 4 10.55 8.45 19.30
N ILE A 5 9.51 8.18 18.54
CA ILE A 5 9.51 8.28 17.09
C ILE A 5 9.63 9.77 16.72
N PRO A 6 10.54 10.17 15.80
CA PRO A 6 10.64 11.56 15.39
C PRO A 6 9.30 12.03 14.79
N ALA A 7 8.71 13.08 15.37
CA ALA A 7 7.39 13.59 15.00
C ALA A 7 7.28 14.08 13.54
N GLY A 8 8.41 14.35 12.86
CA GLY A 8 8.45 14.88 11.50
C GLY A 8 7.88 13.96 10.43
N ASP A 9 8.09 12.65 10.55
CA ASP A 9 7.69 11.68 9.51
C ASP A 9 6.19 11.34 9.52
N TYR A 10 5.49 11.60 10.65
CA TYR A 10 4.06 11.27 10.79
C TYR A 10 3.11 12.42 10.40
N VAL A 11 3.55 13.66 10.49
CA VAL A 11 2.70 14.84 10.26
C VAL A 11 2.40 15.04 8.76
N GLU A 12 3.30 14.62 7.88
CA GLU A 12 3.12 14.74 6.42
C GLU A 12 2.05 13.79 5.86
N HIS A 13 1.69 12.73 6.59
CA HIS A 13 0.85 11.64 6.10
C HIS A 13 -0.46 11.46 6.86
N PHE A 14 -0.75 12.35 7.83
CA PHE A 14 -1.96 12.26 8.63
C PHE A 14 -3.20 12.65 7.81
N ASP A 15 -4.10 11.68 7.63
CA ASP A 15 -5.44 11.90 7.09
C ASP A 15 -6.47 11.71 8.21
N PRO A 16 -7.14 12.80 8.67
CA PRO A 16 -8.11 12.72 9.77
C PRO A 16 -9.37 11.93 9.43
N GLU A 17 -9.63 11.66 8.15
CA GLU A 17 -10.78 10.87 7.71
C GLU A 17 -10.55 9.36 7.85
N LEU A 18 -9.30 8.92 8.01
CA LEU A 18 -8.96 7.51 8.18
C LEU A 18 -9.05 7.10 9.67
N PRO A 19 -9.92 6.11 10.03
CA PRO A 19 -10.12 5.71 11.43
C PRO A 19 -8.85 5.28 12.16
N HIS A 20 -7.92 4.62 11.47
CA HIS A 20 -6.66 4.17 12.05
C HIS A 20 -5.68 5.33 12.28
N HIS A 21 -5.69 6.39 11.44
CA HIS A 21 -4.94 7.61 11.69
C HIS A 21 -5.48 8.36 12.91
N ARG A 22 -6.79 8.36 13.12
CA ARG A 22 -7.41 8.90 14.35
C ARG A 22 -7.00 8.11 15.59
N ALA A 23 -7.06 6.78 15.53
CA ALA A 23 -6.65 5.92 16.64
C ALA A 23 -5.16 6.10 16.99
N TRP A 24 -4.31 6.20 15.97
CA TRP A 24 -2.90 6.50 16.14
C TRP A 24 -2.68 7.91 16.75
N LEU A 25 -3.38 8.94 16.26
CA LEU A 25 -3.28 10.30 16.82
C LEU A 25 -3.68 10.32 18.29
N LEU A 26 -4.77 9.63 18.66
CA LEU A 26 -5.19 9.52 20.05
C LEU A 26 -4.12 8.86 20.92
N ALA A 27 -3.50 7.77 20.43
CA ALA A 27 -2.42 7.10 21.15
C ALA A 27 -1.17 7.99 21.29
N VAL A 28 -0.83 8.77 20.25
CA VAL A 28 0.28 9.75 20.31
C VAL A 28 -0.05 10.89 21.27
N LEU A 29 -1.27 11.42 21.23
CA LEU A 29 -1.72 12.47 22.16
C LEU A 29 -1.71 11.98 23.61
N GLU A 30 -2.12 10.74 23.86
CA GLU A 30 -2.09 10.12 25.19
C GLU A 30 -0.66 9.98 25.71
N GLN A 31 0.29 9.58 24.85
CA GLN A 31 1.72 9.53 25.17
C GLN A 31 2.29 10.92 25.45
N LEU A 32 1.94 11.92 24.64
CA LEU A 32 2.41 13.30 24.82
C LEU A 32 1.84 13.94 26.08
N VAL A 33 0.56 13.75 26.39
CA VAL A 33 -0.06 14.23 27.63
C VAL A 33 0.62 13.59 28.83
N THR A 34 1.03 12.34 28.74
CA THR A 34 1.64 11.60 29.85
C THR A 34 3.11 11.95 30.05
N HIS A 35 3.87 12.14 28.97
CA HIS A 35 5.33 12.24 29.02
C HIS A 35 5.89 13.63 28.67
N GLU A 36 5.17 14.42 27.85
CA GLU A 36 5.59 15.74 27.38
C GLU A 36 4.40 16.72 27.34
N PRO A 37 3.73 17.00 28.48
CA PRO A 37 2.53 17.84 28.49
C PRO A 37 2.77 19.26 27.93
N GLN A 38 3.99 19.79 28.04
CA GLN A 38 4.38 21.08 27.49
C GLN A 38 4.34 21.15 25.95
N ALA A 39 4.33 20.01 25.27
CA ALA A 39 4.24 20.00 23.80
C ALA A 39 2.87 20.47 23.27
N LEU A 40 1.84 20.41 24.10
CA LEU A 40 0.45 20.84 23.82
C LEU A 40 0.16 22.26 24.31
N GLU A 41 1.03 22.84 25.13
CA GLU A 41 0.87 24.21 25.64
C GLU A 41 1.02 25.25 24.53
N GLU A 42 0.60 26.49 24.82
CA GLU A 42 0.75 27.62 23.91
C GLU A 42 2.26 27.87 23.66
N GLY A 43 2.66 27.83 22.36
CA GLY A 43 4.08 27.87 21.95
C GLY A 43 4.78 26.50 21.94
N GLY A 44 4.13 25.42 22.33
CA GLY A 44 4.64 24.05 22.23
C GLY A 44 4.82 23.59 20.78
N THR A 45 5.68 22.58 20.57
CA THR A 45 6.07 22.12 19.23
C THR A 45 4.88 21.72 18.36
N LEU A 46 3.92 20.98 18.89
CA LEU A 46 2.73 20.56 18.13
C LEU A 46 1.85 21.75 17.73
N ARG A 47 1.68 22.70 18.62
CA ARG A 47 0.88 23.89 18.31
C ARG A 47 1.54 24.78 17.27
N ARG A 48 2.87 24.92 17.31
CA ARG A 48 3.64 25.60 16.26
C ARG A 48 3.51 24.94 14.91
N LEU A 49 3.62 23.60 14.86
CA LEU A 49 3.44 22.83 13.62
C LEU A 49 2.02 22.96 13.06
N TRP A 50 1.02 22.93 13.91
CA TRP A 50 -0.38 23.15 13.51
C TRP A 50 -0.62 24.55 12.94
N THR A 51 -0.10 25.59 13.60
CA THR A 51 -0.22 26.99 13.14
C THR A 51 0.50 27.19 11.80
N ALA A 52 1.74 26.69 11.66
CA ALA A 52 2.50 26.76 10.42
C ALA A 52 1.79 26.07 9.24
N ARG A 53 1.11 24.95 9.49
CA ARG A 53 0.29 24.27 8.48
C ARG A 53 -0.95 25.05 8.08
N GLN A 54 -1.63 25.71 9.02
CA GLN A 54 -2.77 26.59 8.74
C GLN A 54 -2.33 27.79 7.89
N GLU A 55 -1.21 28.40 8.21
CA GLU A 55 -0.63 29.52 7.46
C GLU A 55 -0.22 29.08 6.04
N ALA A 56 0.43 27.91 5.89
CA ALA A 56 0.78 27.34 4.60
C ALA A 56 -0.47 27.01 3.74
N ALA A 57 -1.53 26.49 4.35
CA ALA A 57 -2.78 26.20 3.67
C ALA A 57 -3.51 27.49 3.21
N SER A 58 -3.39 28.59 4.00
CA SER A 58 -3.96 29.91 3.66
C SER A 58 -3.13 30.65 2.61
N ALA A 59 -1.82 30.37 2.50
CA ALA A 59 -0.90 30.97 1.53
C ALA A 59 -0.87 30.22 0.18
N ALA A 60 -1.48 29.04 0.10
CA ALA A 60 -1.55 28.29 -1.15
C ALA A 60 -2.41 29.04 -2.18
N PRO A 61 -1.95 29.24 -3.43
CA PRO A 61 -2.79 29.81 -4.47
C PRO A 61 -4.02 28.93 -4.69
N PRO A 62 -5.17 29.50 -5.09
CA PRO A 62 -6.37 28.71 -5.36
C PRO A 62 -6.05 27.62 -6.38
N PRO A 63 -6.62 26.40 -6.22
CA PRO A 63 -6.34 25.31 -7.14
C PRO A 63 -6.63 25.75 -8.57
N SER A 64 -5.67 25.51 -9.46
CA SER A 64 -5.84 25.79 -10.89
C SER A 64 -7.10 25.07 -11.38
N PRO A 65 -7.89 25.69 -12.29
CA PRO A 65 -9.05 25.02 -12.85
C PRO A 65 -8.64 23.70 -13.49
N PRO A 66 -9.44 22.63 -13.35
CA PRO A 66 -9.10 21.34 -13.91
C PRO A 66 -8.88 21.47 -15.41
N PRO A 67 -7.87 20.77 -15.98
CA PRO A 67 -7.70 20.74 -17.43
C PRO A 67 -8.96 20.20 -18.09
N PRO A 68 -9.28 20.63 -19.34
CA PRO A 68 -10.49 20.20 -20.02
C PRO A 68 -10.54 18.69 -20.13
N ALA A 69 -11.68 18.12 -19.79
CA ALA A 69 -11.93 16.69 -19.73
C ALA A 69 -11.56 16.03 -21.06
N ALA A 70 -10.49 15.26 -21.05
CA ALA A 70 -10.24 14.28 -22.10
C ALA A 70 -11.25 13.14 -21.92
N SER A 71 -12.09 12.93 -22.93
CA SER A 71 -13.08 11.87 -23.02
C SER A 71 -12.39 10.50 -23.13
N ALA A 72 -12.02 9.95 -22.01
CA ALA A 72 -11.85 8.50 -21.80
C ALA A 72 -12.39 8.28 -20.40
N THR A 73 -13.19 7.25 -20.20
CA THR A 73 -13.69 6.82 -18.89
C THR A 73 -12.49 6.54 -18.00
N SER A 74 -11.94 7.57 -17.35
CA SER A 74 -10.84 7.42 -16.41
C SER A 74 -11.37 6.65 -15.20
N ARG A 75 -11.03 5.37 -15.12
CA ARG A 75 -11.15 4.65 -13.86
C ARG A 75 -10.38 5.46 -12.83
N GLY A 76 -11.01 5.75 -11.67
CA GLY A 76 -10.46 6.68 -10.68
C GLY A 76 -9.03 6.34 -10.24
N ASN A 77 -8.33 7.32 -9.70
CA ASN A 77 -7.05 7.12 -9.01
C ASN A 77 -7.18 7.67 -7.58
N PRO A 78 -7.27 6.82 -6.54
CA PRO A 78 -7.07 5.36 -6.57
C PRO A 78 -8.25 4.57 -7.18
N LEU A 79 -7.91 3.37 -7.70
CA LEU A 79 -8.88 2.39 -8.20
C LEU A 79 -9.64 1.77 -7.01
N SER A 80 -10.94 1.53 -7.17
CA SER A 80 -11.80 0.92 -6.13
C SER A 80 -11.61 -0.60 -6.06
N VAL A 81 -10.40 -1.05 -5.72
CA VAL A 81 -10.04 -2.46 -5.61
C VAL A 81 -10.63 -3.06 -4.33
N PRO A 82 -11.27 -4.25 -4.35
CA PRO A 82 -11.62 -4.97 -3.14
C PRO A 82 -10.37 -5.28 -2.31
N TRP A 83 -10.48 -5.21 -0.97
CA TRP A 83 -9.38 -5.54 -0.07
C TRP A 83 -9.64 -6.86 0.63
N PHE A 84 -8.62 -7.73 0.66
CA PHE A 84 -8.61 -8.98 1.40
C PHE A 84 -7.49 -8.95 2.44
N ALA A 85 -7.79 -9.45 3.65
CA ALA A 85 -6.82 -9.57 4.74
C ALA A 85 -6.33 -11.02 4.79
N GLN A 86 -5.06 -11.28 4.49
CA GLN A 86 -4.54 -12.64 4.54
C GLN A 86 -4.63 -13.30 5.93
N LEU A 87 -4.66 -12.48 7.00
CA LEU A 87 -4.66 -13.00 8.38
C LEU A 87 -6.02 -13.50 8.86
N ASP A 88 -7.12 -13.22 8.14
CA ASP A 88 -8.44 -13.81 8.41
C ASP A 88 -8.69 -15.11 7.63
N SER A 89 -7.69 -15.57 6.87
CA SER A 89 -7.74 -16.84 6.14
C SER A 89 -8.09 -18.01 7.05
N ALA A 90 -9.04 -18.84 6.59
CA ALA A 90 -9.40 -20.09 7.25
C ALA A 90 -8.39 -21.23 7.01
N THR A 91 -7.31 -20.96 6.27
CA THR A 91 -6.27 -21.93 5.92
C THR A 91 -5.04 -21.80 6.82
N ASP A 92 -4.16 -22.79 6.77
CA ASP A 92 -2.83 -22.77 7.41
C ASP A 92 -1.82 -21.83 6.72
N GLN A 93 -2.24 -21.13 5.63
CA GLN A 93 -1.38 -20.30 4.81
C GLN A 93 -1.45 -18.81 5.17
N ALA A 94 -2.26 -18.40 6.14
CA ALA A 94 -2.47 -17.01 6.55
C ALA A 94 -1.18 -16.18 6.66
N TRP A 95 -0.09 -16.77 7.16
CA TRP A 95 1.19 -16.08 7.41
C TRP A 95 2.10 -15.94 6.17
N ARG A 96 1.75 -16.55 5.04
CA ARG A 96 2.63 -16.61 3.86
C ARG A 96 1.92 -16.39 2.53
N MET A 97 0.61 -16.11 2.53
CA MET A 97 -0.18 -16.00 1.32
C MET A 97 -0.34 -14.58 0.77
N CYS A 98 0.52 -13.64 1.18
CA CYS A 98 0.46 -12.25 0.74
C CYS A 98 0.45 -12.10 -0.79
N PHE A 99 1.20 -12.94 -1.51
CA PHE A 99 1.19 -12.93 -2.97
C PHE A 99 -0.17 -13.38 -3.52
N SER A 100 -0.74 -14.46 -3.00
CA SER A 100 -2.07 -14.90 -3.40
C SER A 100 -3.14 -13.88 -3.07
N SER A 101 -3.13 -13.27 -1.89
CA SER A 101 -4.10 -12.24 -1.51
C SER A 101 -3.99 -10.99 -2.40
N SER A 102 -2.77 -10.58 -2.77
CA SER A 102 -2.55 -9.46 -3.70
C SER A 102 -3.06 -9.76 -5.12
N CYS A 103 -2.82 -10.98 -5.62
CA CYS A 103 -3.35 -11.41 -6.91
C CYS A 103 -4.86 -11.66 -6.87
N ALA A 104 -5.42 -12.09 -5.73
CA ALA A 104 -6.87 -12.20 -5.53
C ALA A 104 -7.55 -10.83 -5.63
N MET A 105 -6.97 -9.78 -5.03
CA MET A 105 -7.47 -8.41 -5.16
C MET A 105 -7.46 -7.93 -6.62
N LEU A 106 -6.38 -8.23 -7.38
CA LEU A 106 -6.33 -7.97 -8.83
C LEU A 106 -7.45 -8.71 -9.57
N LEU A 107 -7.63 -10.01 -9.31
CA LEU A 107 -8.68 -10.82 -9.93
C LEU A 107 -10.07 -10.28 -9.62
N ALA A 108 -10.37 -10.01 -8.34
CA ALA A 108 -11.67 -9.52 -7.89
C ALA A 108 -12.02 -8.16 -8.53
N PHE A 109 -11.02 -7.31 -8.79
CA PHE A 109 -11.20 -6.03 -9.46
C PHE A 109 -11.44 -6.18 -10.97
N LEU A 110 -10.66 -7.01 -11.66
CA LEU A 110 -10.78 -7.20 -13.12
C LEU A 110 -11.97 -8.08 -13.49
N LYS A 111 -12.40 -8.97 -12.60
CA LYS A 111 -13.54 -9.91 -12.78
C LYS A 111 -14.47 -9.87 -11.56
N PRO A 112 -15.27 -8.80 -11.39
CA PRO A 112 -16.19 -8.70 -10.26
C PRO A 112 -17.12 -9.90 -10.14
N GLY A 113 -17.30 -10.38 -8.89
CA GLY A 113 -18.19 -11.51 -8.59
C GLY A 113 -17.57 -12.91 -8.73
N VAL A 114 -16.33 -13.01 -9.22
CA VAL A 114 -15.62 -14.31 -9.32
C VAL A 114 -15.16 -14.80 -7.95
N LEU A 115 -14.76 -13.88 -7.07
CA LEU A 115 -14.44 -14.13 -5.67
C LEU A 115 -15.51 -13.47 -4.81
N THR A 116 -15.95 -14.15 -3.76
CA THR A 116 -17.08 -13.71 -2.94
C THR A 116 -16.75 -13.74 -1.44
N GLY A 117 -17.37 -12.82 -0.69
CA GLY A 117 -17.15 -12.70 0.75
C GLY A 117 -15.82 -12.06 1.13
N SER A 118 -15.55 -11.97 2.44
CA SER A 118 -14.33 -11.38 2.99
C SER A 118 -13.08 -12.21 2.67
N ASN A 119 -13.23 -13.53 2.60
CA ASN A 119 -12.15 -14.51 2.37
C ASN A 119 -12.09 -14.95 0.88
N GLY A 120 -12.28 -14.02 -0.04
CA GLY A 120 -12.15 -14.29 -1.47
C GLY A 120 -10.75 -14.74 -1.88
N ASP A 121 -9.73 -14.33 -1.14
CA ASP A 121 -8.34 -14.73 -1.34
C ASP A 121 -8.09 -16.21 -0.95
N ASP A 122 -8.85 -16.80 -0.03
CA ASP A 122 -8.81 -18.25 0.21
C ASP A 122 -9.31 -19.05 -1.01
N GLN A 123 -10.36 -18.52 -1.69
CA GLN A 123 -10.88 -19.13 -2.91
C GLN A 123 -9.83 -19.07 -4.05
N TYR A 124 -9.15 -17.94 -4.15
CA TYR A 124 -8.04 -17.78 -5.11
C TYR A 124 -6.84 -18.66 -4.74
N LEU A 125 -6.45 -18.72 -3.46
CA LEU A 125 -5.39 -19.61 -2.95
C LEU A 125 -5.66 -21.07 -3.31
N ALA A 126 -6.91 -21.53 -3.15
CA ALA A 126 -7.30 -22.89 -3.54
C ALA A 126 -7.06 -23.16 -5.03
N ARG A 127 -7.21 -22.14 -5.88
CA ARG A 127 -6.87 -22.24 -7.31
C ARG A 127 -5.36 -22.25 -7.53
N VAL A 128 -4.59 -21.38 -6.85
CA VAL A 128 -3.11 -21.35 -6.94
C VAL A 128 -2.51 -22.70 -6.59
N ARG A 129 -2.99 -23.34 -5.52
CA ARG A 129 -2.51 -24.66 -5.05
C ARG A 129 -2.67 -25.80 -6.06
N GLN A 130 -3.49 -25.63 -7.08
CA GLN A 130 -3.58 -26.56 -8.22
C GLN A 130 -2.39 -26.45 -9.18
N PHE A 131 -1.65 -25.36 -9.13
CA PHE A 131 -0.53 -25.07 -10.02
C PHE A 131 0.83 -25.03 -9.30
N GLY A 132 0.85 -24.83 -7.97
CA GLY A 132 2.06 -24.75 -7.18
C GLY A 132 1.85 -24.10 -5.82
N ASP A 133 2.94 -23.63 -5.24
CA ASP A 133 2.93 -22.98 -3.92
C ASP A 133 2.42 -21.52 -4.01
N THR A 134 1.89 -21.00 -2.89
CA THR A 134 1.40 -19.61 -2.78
C THR A 134 2.49 -18.56 -3.05
N THR A 135 3.77 -18.93 -2.90
CA THR A 135 4.91 -18.04 -3.16
C THR A 135 5.49 -18.19 -4.58
N ASP A 136 4.98 -19.15 -5.37
CA ASP A 136 5.45 -19.40 -6.73
C ASP A 136 4.80 -18.44 -7.73
N ALA A 137 5.59 -17.57 -8.35
CA ALA A 137 5.11 -16.62 -9.36
C ALA A 137 4.46 -17.34 -10.56
N ALA A 138 5.00 -18.49 -11.01
CA ALA A 138 4.41 -19.23 -12.12
C ALA A 138 3.05 -19.82 -11.75
N ALA A 139 2.85 -20.24 -10.50
CA ALA A 139 1.56 -20.70 -10.02
C ALA A 139 0.53 -19.56 -9.99
N GLN A 140 0.91 -18.35 -9.54
CA GLN A 140 0.05 -17.17 -9.56
C GLN A 140 -0.38 -16.82 -10.99
N ILE A 141 0.56 -16.78 -11.94
CA ILE A 141 0.25 -16.47 -13.34
C ILE A 141 -0.69 -17.52 -13.96
N ARG A 142 -0.47 -18.83 -13.69
CA ARG A 142 -1.36 -19.90 -14.16
C ARG A 142 -2.74 -19.81 -13.52
N ALA A 143 -2.83 -19.44 -12.25
CA ALA A 143 -4.09 -19.23 -11.57
C ALA A 143 -4.87 -18.07 -12.20
N LEU A 144 -4.26 -16.91 -12.43
CA LEU A 144 -4.88 -15.77 -13.13
C LEU A 144 -5.33 -16.16 -14.54
N ALA A 145 -4.49 -16.87 -15.28
CA ALA A 145 -4.82 -17.35 -16.63
C ALA A 145 -6.04 -18.29 -16.64
N SER A 146 -6.22 -19.13 -15.62
CA SER A 146 -7.38 -20.02 -15.51
C SER A 146 -8.71 -19.26 -15.33
N TYR A 147 -8.66 -18.01 -14.91
CA TYR A 147 -9.79 -17.08 -14.87
C TYR A 147 -9.88 -16.18 -16.12
N GLY A 148 -9.03 -16.43 -17.13
CA GLY A 148 -9.00 -15.65 -18.36
C GLY A 148 -8.33 -14.28 -18.24
N ILE A 149 -7.47 -14.09 -17.22
CA ILE A 149 -6.65 -12.89 -17.07
C ILE A 149 -5.28 -13.20 -17.66
N LYS A 150 -4.89 -12.45 -18.68
CA LYS A 150 -3.52 -12.47 -19.18
C LYS A 150 -2.66 -11.60 -18.27
N ALA A 151 -1.65 -12.20 -17.68
CA ALA A 151 -0.71 -11.51 -16.81
C ALA A 151 0.69 -12.12 -16.93
N ARG A 152 1.69 -11.33 -16.58
CA ARG A 152 3.09 -11.78 -16.47
C ARG A 152 3.72 -11.31 -15.19
N PHE A 153 4.59 -12.12 -14.62
CA PHE A 153 5.49 -11.70 -13.56
C PHE A 153 6.72 -11.04 -14.19
N THR A 154 7.18 -9.95 -13.60
CA THR A 154 8.41 -9.25 -14.00
C THR A 154 9.27 -8.89 -12.80
N ARG A 155 10.57 -8.73 -13.02
CA ARG A 155 11.53 -8.15 -12.09
C ARG A 155 12.12 -6.84 -12.62
N GLU A 156 11.46 -6.24 -13.60
CA GLU A 156 11.93 -5.09 -14.35
C GLU A 156 10.92 -3.94 -14.32
N ALA A 157 10.07 -3.90 -13.28
CA ALA A 157 9.11 -2.82 -13.13
C ALA A 157 9.76 -1.58 -12.51
N SER A 158 9.26 -0.41 -12.91
CA SER A 158 9.63 0.90 -12.40
C SER A 158 8.40 1.68 -11.96
N PHE A 159 8.57 2.87 -11.39
CA PHE A 159 7.43 3.73 -11.08
C PHE A 159 6.66 4.15 -12.34
N SER A 160 7.32 4.35 -13.48
CA SER A 160 6.62 4.60 -14.75
C SER A 160 5.76 3.42 -15.18
N THR A 161 6.22 2.18 -14.96
CA THR A 161 5.40 0.98 -15.18
C THR A 161 4.12 1.00 -14.34
N LEU A 162 4.22 1.39 -13.06
CA LEU A 162 3.04 1.52 -12.19
C LEU A 162 2.12 2.65 -12.64
N GLU A 163 2.67 3.79 -13.04
CA GLU A 163 1.90 4.93 -13.58
C GLU A 163 1.10 4.53 -14.82
N GLU A 164 1.73 3.83 -15.76
CA GLU A 164 1.08 3.33 -16.99
C GLU A 164 -0.06 2.36 -16.66
N GLN A 165 0.16 1.40 -15.76
CA GLN A 165 -0.86 0.43 -15.37
C GLN A 165 -2.05 1.10 -14.66
N ILE A 166 -1.79 1.98 -13.69
CA ILE A 166 -2.85 2.71 -12.98
C ILE A 166 -3.61 3.63 -13.91
N ALA A 167 -2.94 4.31 -14.86
CA ALA A 167 -3.58 5.12 -15.88
C ALA A 167 -4.47 4.28 -16.83
N ALA A 168 -4.06 3.04 -17.11
CA ALA A 168 -4.88 2.07 -17.85
C ALA A 168 -6.02 1.47 -17.01
N GLY A 169 -6.12 1.82 -15.72
CA GLY A 169 -7.14 1.29 -14.81
C GLY A 169 -6.86 -0.13 -14.33
N ILE A 170 -5.58 -0.52 -14.24
CA ILE A 170 -5.14 -1.86 -13.84
C ILE A 170 -4.32 -1.75 -12.56
N PRO A 171 -4.78 -2.31 -11.42
CA PRO A 171 -4.00 -2.34 -10.18
C PRO A 171 -2.85 -3.36 -10.28
N VAL A 172 -1.76 -3.12 -9.54
CA VAL A 172 -0.51 -3.86 -9.73
C VAL A 172 -0.06 -4.54 -8.42
N PRO A 173 -0.09 -5.87 -8.32
CA PRO A 173 0.60 -6.58 -7.26
C PRO A 173 2.12 -6.36 -7.35
N CYS A 174 2.73 -5.93 -6.24
CA CYS A 174 4.16 -5.64 -6.13
C CYS A 174 4.79 -6.39 -4.95
N GLY A 175 5.97 -6.97 -5.19
CA GLY A 175 6.76 -7.65 -4.16
C GLY A 175 7.95 -6.82 -3.71
N TYR A 176 8.16 -6.67 -2.39
CA TYR A 176 9.23 -5.84 -1.82
C TYR A 176 9.86 -6.49 -0.60
N LEU A 177 11.09 -6.07 -0.25
CA LEU A 177 11.78 -6.53 0.96
C LEU A 177 11.18 -5.85 2.20
N HIS A 178 10.50 -6.63 3.05
CA HIS A 178 9.67 -6.10 4.13
C HIS A 178 10.34 -6.01 5.50
N ARG A 179 11.59 -6.49 5.64
CA ARG A 179 12.33 -6.50 6.91
C ARG A 179 13.58 -5.64 6.84
N GLY A 180 14.20 -5.44 8.01
CA GLY A 180 15.41 -4.64 8.16
C GLY A 180 15.16 -3.14 8.00
N HIS A 181 16.11 -2.34 8.46
CA HIS A 181 16.03 -0.88 8.30
C HIS A 181 16.14 -0.51 6.81
N ILE A 182 15.56 0.62 6.41
CA ILE A 182 15.51 1.08 5.01
C ILE A 182 16.87 1.22 4.34
N SER A 183 17.95 1.48 5.12
CA SER A 183 19.32 1.51 4.61
C SER A 183 19.89 0.14 4.27
N SER A 184 19.26 -0.95 4.70
CA SER A 184 19.64 -2.33 4.45
C SER A 184 18.40 -3.22 4.43
N PRO A 185 17.51 -3.07 3.43
CA PRO A 185 16.31 -3.86 3.31
C PRO A 185 16.62 -5.35 3.20
N ALA A 186 15.82 -6.18 3.84
CA ALA A 186 16.03 -7.62 3.91
C ALA A 186 14.69 -8.38 3.94
N GLY A 187 14.78 -9.70 4.08
CA GLY A 187 13.63 -10.60 4.22
C GLY A 187 13.31 -11.35 2.92
N GLY A 188 12.42 -12.33 3.03
CA GLY A 188 12.03 -13.20 1.91
C GLY A 188 11.02 -12.61 0.94
N GLY A 189 10.73 -11.31 1.08
CA GLY A 189 9.73 -10.62 0.28
C GLY A 189 8.34 -10.60 0.95
N HIS A 190 7.58 -9.55 0.65
CA HIS A 190 6.17 -9.41 0.98
C HIS A 190 5.45 -8.80 -0.22
N TRP A 191 4.20 -9.12 -0.40
CA TRP A 191 3.40 -8.66 -1.53
C TRP A 191 2.24 -7.80 -1.05
N LEU A 192 2.01 -6.72 -1.78
CA LEU A 192 0.86 -5.83 -1.68
C LEU A 192 0.32 -5.53 -3.08
N ILE A 193 -0.80 -4.81 -3.17
CA ILE A 193 -1.30 -4.33 -4.46
C ILE A 193 -1.34 -2.80 -4.49
N VAL A 194 -0.70 -2.22 -5.51
CA VAL A 194 -0.79 -0.78 -5.81
C VAL A 194 -2.12 -0.53 -6.51
N VAL A 195 -2.92 0.35 -5.92
CA VAL A 195 -4.26 0.71 -6.40
C VAL A 195 -4.35 2.16 -6.86
N GLY A 196 -3.32 2.95 -6.59
CA GLY A 196 -3.22 4.33 -7.03
C GLY A 196 -1.80 4.86 -6.90
N ILE A 197 -1.54 5.98 -7.57
CA ILE A 197 -0.20 6.59 -7.59
C ILE A 197 -0.32 8.11 -7.69
N THR A 198 0.52 8.81 -6.95
CA THR A 198 0.69 10.26 -6.99
C THR A 198 2.17 10.59 -7.29
N PRO A 199 2.55 11.83 -7.52
CA PRO A 199 3.96 12.19 -7.71
C PRO A 199 4.89 11.76 -6.56
N THR A 200 4.37 11.65 -5.34
CA THR A 200 5.17 11.39 -4.14
C THR A 200 4.85 10.06 -3.43
N HIS A 201 3.67 9.49 -3.67
CA HIS A 201 3.18 8.31 -2.96
C HIS A 201 2.57 7.26 -3.88
N LEU A 202 2.63 6.02 -3.44
CA LEU A 202 1.74 4.94 -3.85
C LEU A 202 0.55 4.88 -2.90
N ILE A 203 -0.62 4.54 -3.44
CA ILE A 203 -1.79 4.16 -2.65
C ILE A 203 -1.92 2.65 -2.79
N VAL A 204 -1.92 1.94 -1.69
CA VAL A 204 -1.80 0.48 -1.68
C VAL A 204 -2.86 -0.19 -0.81
N HIS A 205 -3.13 -1.45 -1.11
CA HIS A 205 -3.75 -2.38 -0.18
C HIS A 205 -2.70 -3.40 0.23
N ASP A 206 -2.44 -3.52 1.53
CA ASP A 206 -1.53 -4.51 2.07
C ASP A 206 -2.35 -5.61 2.78
N PRO A 207 -2.23 -6.87 2.36
CA PRO A 207 -3.04 -7.94 2.95
C PRO A 207 -2.62 -8.34 4.37
N PHE A 208 -1.40 -7.99 4.80
CA PHE A 208 -0.88 -8.36 6.13
C PHE A 208 -1.09 -7.27 7.19
N GLY A 209 -1.41 -6.06 6.78
CA GLY A 209 -1.43 -4.89 7.63
C GLY A 209 -0.44 -3.82 7.18
N GLU A 210 -0.58 -2.60 7.68
CA GLU A 210 0.28 -1.48 7.30
C GLU A 210 1.74 -1.74 7.69
N ALA A 211 2.66 -1.47 6.75
CA ALA A 211 4.08 -1.65 6.96
C ALA A 211 4.78 -0.35 7.39
N ASP A 212 5.68 -0.44 8.36
CA ASP A 212 6.70 0.57 8.61
C ASP A 212 7.85 0.38 7.62
N LEU A 213 7.83 1.18 6.56
CA LEU A 213 8.84 1.10 5.51
C LEU A 213 10.22 1.60 5.96
N VAL A 214 10.35 2.30 7.08
CA VAL A 214 11.65 2.77 7.59
C VAL A 214 12.32 1.65 8.39
N ASN A 215 11.60 1.05 9.32
CA ASN A 215 12.17 0.04 10.22
C ASN A 215 11.99 -1.41 9.72
N GLY A 216 11.17 -1.64 8.70
CA GLY A 216 10.89 -2.97 8.15
C GLY A 216 10.15 -3.86 9.15
N THR A 217 9.11 -3.29 9.76
CA THR A 217 8.20 -3.96 10.67
C THR A 217 6.76 -3.78 10.20
N THR A 218 5.83 -4.49 10.80
CA THR A 218 4.41 -4.33 10.53
C THR A 218 3.77 -3.51 11.65
N LEU A 219 3.01 -2.49 11.28
CA LEU A 219 2.19 -1.69 12.21
C LEU A 219 0.85 -2.41 12.50
N GLY A 220 0.45 -3.32 11.62
CA GLY A 220 -0.81 -4.07 11.72
C GLY A 220 -2.03 -3.28 11.23
N GLY A 221 -3.22 -3.72 11.66
CA GLY A 221 -4.47 -3.04 11.35
C GLY A 221 -5.03 -3.29 9.94
N ILE A 222 -6.07 -2.53 9.59
CA ILE A 222 -6.71 -2.56 8.27
C ILE A 222 -5.89 -1.72 7.30
N ALA A 223 -5.17 -2.37 6.40
CA ALA A 223 -4.25 -1.71 5.48
C ALA A 223 -4.83 -1.59 4.07
N ARG A 224 -5.97 -0.87 3.96
CA ARG A 224 -6.56 -0.50 2.68
C ARG A 224 -6.40 0.99 2.43
N PHE A 225 -6.00 1.35 1.20
CA PHE A 225 -5.68 2.70 0.77
C PHE A 225 -4.56 3.36 1.59
N CYS A 226 -3.62 2.56 2.13
CA CYS A 226 -2.43 3.08 2.80
C CYS A 226 -1.57 3.88 1.82
N ARG A 227 -0.89 4.90 2.34
CA ARG A 227 -0.03 5.77 1.54
C ARG A 227 1.44 5.47 1.84
N TYR A 228 2.13 4.87 0.89
CA TYR A 228 3.56 4.58 0.98
C TYR A 228 4.35 5.56 0.14
N SER A 229 5.32 6.29 0.74
CA SER A 229 6.13 7.21 -0.05
C SER A 229 6.90 6.46 -1.13
N ARG A 230 6.98 7.00 -2.34
CA ARG A 230 7.77 6.42 -3.45
C ARG A 230 9.23 6.24 -3.04
N ARG A 231 9.78 7.19 -2.27
CA ARG A 231 11.15 7.10 -1.79
C ARG A 231 11.38 5.86 -0.93
N ASN A 232 10.58 5.68 0.13
CA ASN A 232 10.79 4.57 1.07
C ASN A 232 10.42 3.23 0.46
N PHE A 233 9.35 3.19 -0.33
CA PHE A 233 8.97 1.98 -1.05
C PHE A 233 10.00 1.61 -2.11
N GLY A 234 10.51 2.57 -2.89
CA GLY A 234 11.51 2.35 -3.92
C GLY A 234 12.78 1.68 -3.41
N TRP A 235 13.29 2.10 -2.24
CA TRP A 235 14.45 1.46 -1.60
C TRP A 235 14.24 -0.01 -1.26
N ARG A 236 13.00 -0.43 -1.03
CA ARG A 236 12.64 -1.81 -0.68
C ARG A 236 12.19 -2.63 -1.89
N TRP A 237 11.74 -1.98 -2.93
CA TRP A 237 11.17 -2.58 -4.12
C TRP A 237 12.17 -2.73 -5.26
N MET A 238 12.95 -1.69 -5.52
CA MET A 238 13.97 -1.66 -6.59
C MET A 238 15.38 -1.76 -5.99
N VAL A 239 15.64 -2.86 -5.27
CA VAL A 239 16.88 -3.03 -4.48
C VAL A 239 18.13 -3.21 -5.35
N GLU A 240 17.97 -3.63 -6.60
CA GLU A 240 19.04 -3.79 -7.58
C GLU A 240 19.20 -2.55 -8.49
N GLY A 241 18.52 -1.44 -8.15
CA GLY A 241 18.53 -0.19 -8.89
C GLY A 241 17.22 0.12 -9.59
N GLU A 242 17.16 1.29 -10.24
CA GLU A 242 15.97 1.74 -10.99
C GLU A 242 15.53 0.68 -12.00
N GLY A 243 14.22 0.38 -12.01
CA GLY A 243 13.64 -0.62 -12.92
C GLY A 243 13.82 -2.07 -12.49
N SER A 244 14.25 -2.35 -11.26
CA SER A 244 14.38 -3.74 -10.75
C SER A 244 13.18 -4.20 -9.90
N GLY A 245 12.05 -3.56 -10.01
CA GLY A 245 10.86 -3.85 -9.21
C GLY A 245 10.18 -5.17 -9.57
N TRP A 246 9.76 -5.93 -8.56
CA TRP A 246 8.97 -7.13 -8.75
C TRP A 246 7.48 -6.79 -8.84
N ALA A 247 6.83 -7.22 -9.92
CA ALA A 247 5.42 -6.95 -10.15
C ALA A 247 4.72 -8.05 -10.94
N VAL A 248 3.38 -8.11 -10.80
CA VAL A 248 2.49 -8.82 -11.71
C VAL A 248 1.76 -7.80 -12.55
N LEU A 249 2.01 -7.80 -13.85
CA LEU A 249 1.40 -6.90 -14.82
C LEU A 249 0.32 -7.65 -15.60
N ALA A 250 -0.92 -7.18 -15.52
CA ALA A 250 -2.03 -7.71 -16.28
C ALA A 250 -2.24 -6.90 -17.57
N GLU A 251 -2.76 -7.55 -18.60
CA GLU A 251 -3.28 -6.90 -19.80
C GLU A 251 -4.74 -6.50 -19.57
N GLY A 252 -5.09 -5.31 -20.03
CA GLY A 252 -6.46 -4.76 -19.96
C GLY A 252 -7.42 -5.38 -20.99
#